data_5846bf213a634c75683dc77017a41ffd
#
_entry.id   5846bf213a634c75683dc77017a41ffd
#
_cell.length_a   1.000
_cell.length_b   1.000
_cell.length_c   1.000
_cell.angle_alpha   90.00
_cell.angle_beta   90.00
_cell.angle_gamma   90.00
#
_symmetry.space_group_name_H-M   'P 1'
#
loop_
_entity.id
_entity.type
_entity.pdbx_description
1 polymer ?
#
loop_
_entity_poly.entity_id
_entity_poly.type
_entity_poly.pdbx_seq_one_letter_code
_entity_poly.pdbx_strand_id
1 'polypeptide(L)'
;MTIDNETYFSLVEEQLAATGRVKIKLVGTSMQPTLIAGDELTLEPVEAVAVGDVVLFRYRGRHILHRIVAIERERITMRGDNCVTTEEVGRMDVVAKLVAIKKHHRLKHLAVRWLGSKGRKQLRPWYFFGLAFLMWAPLNGVGIPLDNFVLGLRMDHLLHASVFILCPIFLYDLYRHGRKWLVWFTAVGIGVLTETVQWLLPYRGYDINDLIANFLGVSLGWLAILCLQAVRRRRQCPDRVRRGGCR
;
A
#
# COMPACT_ATOMS: atom_id res chain seq x y z
N MET A 1 -8.41 -26.34 11.91
CA MET A 1 -8.58 -25.97 13.32
C MET A 1 -8.09 -24.52 13.46
N THR A 2 -8.97 -23.55 13.61
CA THR A 2 -8.62 -22.14 13.82
C THR A 2 -8.48 -21.96 15.32
N ILE A 3 -7.24 -21.82 15.78
CA ILE A 3 -6.93 -21.49 17.18
C ILE A 3 -7.38 -20.05 17.40
N ASP A 4 -8.13 -19.81 18.47
CA ASP A 4 -8.53 -18.47 18.87
C ASP A 4 -7.31 -17.62 19.24
N ASN A 5 -7.41 -16.29 19.04
CA ASN A 5 -6.29 -15.35 19.25
C ASN A 5 -5.77 -15.42 20.69
N GLU A 6 -6.67 -15.54 21.66
CA GLU A 6 -6.33 -15.59 23.09
C GLU A 6 -5.54 -16.87 23.43
N THR A 7 -6.02 -18.02 22.96
CA THR A 7 -5.33 -19.31 23.13
C THR A 7 -3.96 -19.34 22.43
N TYR A 8 -3.87 -18.76 21.23
CA TYR A 8 -2.61 -18.70 20.52
C TYR A 8 -1.56 -17.89 21.29
N PHE A 9 -1.93 -16.74 21.81
CA PHE A 9 -0.97 -15.87 22.51
C PHE A 9 -0.67 -16.34 23.95
N SER A 10 -1.56 -17.08 24.62
CA SER A 10 -1.20 -17.74 25.88
C SER A 10 -0.09 -18.78 25.69
N LEU A 11 -0.14 -19.56 24.60
CA LEU A 11 0.96 -20.47 24.22
C LEU A 11 2.26 -19.71 23.87
N VAL A 12 2.15 -18.55 23.23
CA VAL A 12 3.33 -17.69 22.94
C VAL A 12 3.97 -17.20 24.22
N GLU A 13 3.18 -16.76 25.21
CA GLU A 13 3.71 -16.30 26.50
C GLU A 13 4.33 -17.46 27.31
N GLU A 14 3.70 -18.63 27.32
CA GLU A 14 4.22 -19.83 27.96
C GLU A 14 5.58 -20.24 27.32
N GLN A 15 5.64 -20.30 26.00
CA GLN A 15 6.88 -20.60 25.30
C GLN A 15 7.96 -19.56 25.57
N LEU A 16 7.59 -18.27 25.64
CA LEU A 16 8.51 -17.19 25.94
C LEU A 16 9.09 -17.32 27.34
N ALA A 17 8.26 -17.68 28.33
CA ALA A 17 8.70 -17.92 29.70
C ALA A 17 9.63 -19.16 29.82
N ALA A 18 9.34 -20.22 29.05
CA ALA A 18 10.11 -21.46 29.12
C ALA A 18 11.45 -21.37 28.39
N THR A 19 11.51 -20.69 27.23
CA THR A 19 12.70 -20.73 26.35
C THR A 19 13.40 -19.39 26.19
N GLY A 20 12.86 -18.32 26.75
CA GLY A 20 13.36 -16.94 26.58
C GLY A 20 13.24 -16.41 25.16
N ARG A 21 12.65 -17.15 24.22
CA ARG A 21 12.55 -16.74 22.83
C ARG A 21 11.41 -17.47 22.12
N VAL A 22 10.63 -16.73 21.31
CA VAL A 22 9.57 -17.33 20.52
C VAL A 22 9.58 -16.82 19.08
N LYS A 23 9.18 -17.67 18.14
CA LYS A 23 9.01 -17.30 16.73
C LYS A 23 7.54 -17.29 16.39
N ILE A 24 7.08 -16.17 15.84
CA ILE A 24 5.69 -16.03 15.37
C ILE A 24 5.65 -15.58 13.90
N LYS A 25 4.58 -15.91 13.20
CA LYS A 25 4.31 -15.33 11.85
C LYS A 25 3.44 -14.11 11.98
N LEU A 26 3.88 -13.02 11.39
CA LEU A 26 3.09 -11.78 11.37
C LEU A 26 1.81 -11.95 10.57
N VAL A 27 0.71 -11.50 11.16
CA VAL A 27 -0.61 -11.40 10.52
C VAL A 27 -1.06 -9.94 10.55
N GLY A 28 -1.65 -9.46 9.46
CA GLY A 28 -2.15 -8.09 9.37
C GLY A 28 -1.24 -7.15 8.58
N THR A 29 -1.60 -5.88 8.55
CA THR A 29 -0.96 -4.84 7.72
C THR A 29 -0.59 -3.59 8.50
N SER A 30 -0.82 -3.55 9.81
CA SER A 30 -0.60 -2.37 10.67
C SER A 30 0.85 -1.91 10.72
N MET A 31 1.80 -2.83 10.55
CA MET A 31 3.24 -2.56 10.58
C MET A 31 3.89 -2.39 9.19
N GLN A 32 3.09 -2.31 8.12
CA GLN A 32 3.62 -2.01 6.79
C GLN A 32 4.16 -0.57 6.72
N PRO A 33 5.22 -0.31 5.95
CA PRO A 33 5.98 -1.21 5.09
C PRO A 33 7.10 -1.98 5.80
N THR A 34 7.33 -1.73 7.09
CA THR A 34 8.49 -2.28 7.83
C THR A 34 8.38 -3.80 7.95
N LEU A 35 7.21 -4.29 8.34
CA LEU A 35 6.88 -5.70 8.48
C LEU A 35 5.68 -6.03 7.59
N ILE A 36 5.69 -7.21 6.96
CA ILE A 36 4.64 -7.66 6.04
C ILE A 36 4.08 -9.00 6.52
N ALA A 37 2.77 -9.19 6.36
CA ALA A 37 2.12 -10.46 6.70
C ALA A 37 2.83 -11.65 6.07
N GLY A 38 3.18 -12.63 6.90
CA GLY A 38 3.97 -13.81 6.55
C GLY A 38 5.46 -13.72 6.93
N ASP A 39 5.97 -12.55 7.36
CA ASP A 39 7.30 -12.46 7.95
C ASP A 39 7.35 -13.25 9.26
N GLU A 40 8.46 -13.96 9.50
CA GLU A 40 8.73 -14.64 10.74
C GLU A 40 9.47 -13.68 11.68
N LEU A 41 8.90 -13.47 12.84
CA LEU A 41 9.39 -12.57 13.87
C LEU A 41 9.91 -13.36 15.04
N THR A 42 11.10 -13.01 15.54
CA THR A 42 11.63 -13.55 16.78
C THR A 42 11.42 -12.52 17.88
N LEU A 43 10.74 -12.93 18.94
CA LEU A 43 10.43 -12.12 20.11
C LEU A 43 11.20 -12.64 21.33
N GLU A 44 11.60 -11.73 22.20
CA GLU A 44 12.23 -12.02 23.48
C GLU A 44 11.50 -11.29 24.62
N PRO A 45 11.60 -11.76 25.89
CA PRO A 45 11.06 -11.06 27.05
C PRO A 45 11.59 -9.63 27.13
N VAL A 46 10.79 -8.76 27.71
CA VAL A 46 11.15 -7.34 27.82
C VAL A 46 11.96 -7.10 29.08
N GLU A 47 13.24 -6.81 28.91
CA GLU A 47 14.09 -6.28 30.00
C GLU A 47 14.01 -4.74 30.06
N ALA A 48 14.14 -4.10 28.90
CA ALA A 48 14.04 -2.65 28.76
C ALA A 48 13.39 -2.28 27.42
N VAL A 49 12.66 -1.16 27.41
CA VAL A 49 12.01 -0.60 26.23
C VAL A 49 12.52 0.79 25.93
N ALA A 50 12.67 1.10 24.66
CA ALA A 50 13.03 2.41 24.14
C ALA A 50 12.05 2.87 23.05
N VAL A 51 11.98 4.17 22.83
CA VAL A 51 11.26 4.74 21.71
C VAL A 51 11.86 4.20 20.38
N GLY A 52 10.99 3.70 19.50
CA GLY A 52 11.39 3.04 18.27
C GLY A 52 11.35 1.51 18.32
N ASP A 53 11.35 0.90 19.49
CA ASP A 53 11.21 -0.55 19.63
C ASP A 53 9.85 -1.04 19.11
N VAL A 54 9.83 -2.24 18.53
CA VAL A 54 8.59 -2.93 18.14
C VAL A 54 8.32 -3.99 19.19
N VAL A 55 7.16 -3.92 19.81
CA VAL A 55 6.81 -4.77 20.95
C VAL A 55 5.44 -5.42 20.76
N LEU A 56 5.31 -6.62 21.32
CA LEU A 56 4.05 -7.32 21.50
C LEU A 56 3.45 -6.88 22.85
N PHE A 57 2.22 -6.45 22.86
CA PHE A 57 1.53 -5.98 24.06
C PHE A 57 0.07 -6.38 24.10
N ARG A 58 -0.51 -6.41 25.31
CA ARG A 58 -1.93 -6.65 25.53
C ARG A 58 -2.71 -5.34 25.47
N TYR A 59 -3.77 -5.33 24.67
CA TYR A 59 -4.67 -4.18 24.57
C TYR A 59 -6.10 -4.63 24.36
N ARG A 60 -6.99 -4.31 25.31
CA ARG A 60 -8.41 -4.67 25.28
C ARG A 60 -8.66 -6.15 24.99
N GLY A 61 -7.95 -7.04 25.68
CA GLY A 61 -8.08 -8.49 25.51
C GLY A 61 -7.47 -9.05 24.22
N ARG A 62 -6.65 -8.29 23.51
CA ARG A 62 -5.97 -8.73 22.28
C ARG A 62 -4.47 -8.46 22.37
N HIS A 63 -3.68 -9.29 21.71
CA HIS A 63 -2.27 -9.06 21.53
C HIS A 63 -2.02 -8.33 20.21
N ILE A 64 -1.29 -7.24 20.30
CA ILE A 64 -0.98 -6.35 19.18
C ILE A 64 0.53 -6.13 19.11
N LEU A 65 1.09 -6.07 17.92
CA LEU A 65 2.49 -5.77 17.67
C LEU A 65 2.60 -4.39 17.00
N HIS A 66 3.07 -3.38 17.76
CA HIS A 66 3.26 -2.02 17.24
C HIS A 66 4.58 -1.42 17.72
N ARG A 67 4.90 -0.23 17.20
CA ARG A 67 6.12 0.51 17.56
C ARG A 67 5.86 1.48 18.68
N ILE A 68 6.79 1.56 19.62
CA ILE A 68 6.79 2.56 20.69
C ILE A 68 7.11 3.93 20.08
N VAL A 69 6.21 4.90 20.26
CA VAL A 69 6.38 6.27 19.76
C VAL A 69 6.66 7.28 20.88
N ALA A 70 6.23 6.99 22.10
CA ALA A 70 6.55 7.78 23.29
C ALA A 70 6.55 6.90 24.55
N ILE A 71 7.33 7.29 25.54
CA ILE A 71 7.35 6.68 26.89
C ILE A 71 7.25 7.81 27.89
N GLU A 72 6.19 7.81 28.71
CA GLU A 72 5.94 8.80 29.73
C GLU A 72 5.71 8.10 31.08
N ARG A 73 6.75 8.05 31.92
CA ARG A 73 6.73 7.35 33.21
C ARG A 73 6.27 5.90 33.06
N GLU A 74 5.05 5.57 33.50
CA GLU A 74 4.47 4.22 33.44
C GLU A 74 3.60 3.98 32.18
N ARG A 75 3.37 5.01 31.37
CA ARG A 75 2.56 4.93 30.14
C ARG A 75 3.45 4.84 28.91
N ILE A 76 3.11 3.92 28.02
CA ILE A 76 3.80 3.71 26.76
C ILE A 76 2.78 3.93 25.64
N THR A 77 3.08 4.86 24.75
CA THR A 77 2.27 5.13 23.55
C THR A 77 2.84 4.36 22.39
N MET A 78 1.98 3.58 21.75
CA MET A 78 2.34 2.72 20.63
C MET A 78 1.57 3.11 19.39
N ARG A 79 2.15 2.83 18.21
CA ARG A 79 1.51 3.05 16.91
C ARG A 79 2.01 2.07 15.88
N GLY A 80 1.10 1.50 15.10
CA GLY A 80 1.46 0.74 13.91
C GLY A 80 2.05 1.66 12.83
N ASP A 81 3.09 1.20 12.13
CA ASP A 81 3.78 1.99 11.09
C ASP A 81 2.83 2.41 9.94
N ASN A 82 1.72 1.70 9.77
CA ASN A 82 0.67 1.99 8.78
C ASN A 82 -0.62 2.54 9.43
N CYS A 83 -0.61 2.82 10.73
CA CYS A 83 -1.77 3.32 11.46
C CYS A 83 -1.67 4.83 11.71
N VAL A 84 -2.82 5.48 11.83
CA VAL A 84 -2.94 6.89 12.25
C VAL A 84 -3.22 6.97 13.73
N THR A 85 -3.93 5.99 14.28
CA THR A 85 -4.31 5.89 15.70
C THR A 85 -3.14 5.39 16.53
N THR A 86 -3.09 5.85 17.77
CA THR A 86 -2.16 5.40 18.80
C THR A 86 -2.91 4.60 19.86
N GLU A 87 -2.23 3.67 20.49
CA GLU A 87 -2.69 2.95 21.68
C GLU A 87 -1.80 3.33 22.86
N GLU A 88 -2.42 3.56 24.02
CA GLU A 88 -1.72 3.79 25.27
C GLU A 88 -1.90 2.60 26.21
N VAL A 89 -0.81 2.08 26.73
CA VAL A 89 -0.79 0.93 27.63
C VAL A 89 0.16 1.16 28.81
N GLY A 90 -0.04 0.40 29.88
CA GLY A 90 0.91 0.33 31.00
C GLY A 90 2.12 -0.50 30.64
N ARG A 91 3.23 -0.30 31.37
CA ARG A 91 4.47 -1.06 31.19
C ARG A 91 4.26 -2.57 31.39
N MET A 92 3.35 -2.95 32.28
CA MET A 92 2.99 -4.33 32.60
C MET A 92 2.26 -5.05 31.45
N ASP A 93 1.67 -4.28 30.51
CA ASP A 93 0.98 -4.86 29.36
C ASP A 93 1.93 -5.23 28.21
N VAL A 94 3.21 -4.84 28.30
CA VAL A 94 4.22 -5.17 27.28
C VAL A 94 4.75 -6.56 27.54
N VAL A 95 4.52 -7.47 26.61
CA VAL A 95 4.82 -8.90 26.74
C VAL A 95 6.20 -9.26 26.22
N ALA A 96 6.54 -8.77 25.02
CA ALA A 96 7.76 -9.16 24.35
C ALA A 96 8.26 -8.08 23.38
N LYS A 97 9.57 -8.10 23.13
CA LYS A 97 10.23 -7.20 22.18
C LYS A 97 10.68 -7.96 20.94
N LEU A 98 10.53 -7.34 19.78
CA LEU A 98 11.02 -7.86 18.51
C LEU A 98 12.55 -7.69 18.43
N VAL A 99 13.28 -8.80 18.29
CA VAL A 99 14.75 -8.82 18.19
C VAL A 99 15.25 -9.20 16.81
N ALA A 100 14.52 -10.03 16.06
CA ALA A 100 14.92 -10.42 14.71
C ALA A 100 13.73 -10.60 13.77
N ILE A 101 13.98 -10.37 12.48
CA ILE A 101 13.00 -10.48 11.41
C ILE A 101 13.57 -11.34 10.30
N LYS A 102 12.88 -12.43 9.96
CA LYS A 102 13.16 -13.22 8.77
C LYS A 102 12.12 -12.90 7.69
N LYS A 103 12.52 -12.16 6.68
CA LYS A 103 11.64 -11.73 5.57
C LYS A 103 11.42 -12.88 4.59
N HIS A 104 10.19 -13.36 4.49
CA HIS A 104 9.87 -14.49 3.61
C HIS A 104 9.65 -14.09 2.14
N HIS A 105 9.22 -12.86 1.88
CA HIS A 105 8.82 -12.42 0.52
C HIS A 105 9.51 -11.12 0.12
N ARG A 106 10.78 -11.19 -0.30
CA ARG A 106 11.56 -10.00 -0.72
C ARG A 106 10.84 -9.15 -1.77
N LEU A 107 10.22 -9.78 -2.78
CA LEU A 107 9.47 -9.07 -3.82
C LEU A 107 8.23 -8.37 -3.27
N LYS A 108 7.51 -8.97 -2.30
CA LYS A 108 6.38 -8.29 -1.63
C LYS A 108 6.85 -7.09 -0.81
N HIS A 109 7.99 -7.20 -0.12
CA HIS A 109 8.57 -6.07 0.61
C HIS A 109 8.93 -4.93 -0.35
N LEU A 110 9.55 -5.24 -1.49
CA LEU A 110 9.87 -4.26 -2.52
C LEU A 110 8.61 -3.61 -3.07
N ALA A 111 7.61 -4.41 -3.46
CA ALA A 111 6.34 -3.90 -3.97
C ALA A 111 5.60 -3.02 -2.95
N VAL A 112 5.50 -3.43 -1.68
CA VAL A 112 4.86 -2.62 -0.63
C VAL A 112 5.65 -1.33 -0.37
N ARG A 113 6.98 -1.37 -0.43
CA ARG A 113 7.83 -0.19 -0.26
C ARG A 113 7.62 0.82 -1.38
N TRP A 114 7.63 0.37 -2.66
CA TRP A 114 7.55 1.25 -3.82
C TRP A 114 6.11 1.63 -4.20
N LEU A 115 5.15 0.70 -4.07
CA LEU A 115 3.73 0.95 -4.33
C LEU A 115 2.98 1.47 -3.10
N GLY A 116 3.60 1.50 -1.92
CA GLY A 116 3.07 2.16 -0.74
C GLY A 116 2.99 3.69 -0.91
N SER A 117 2.26 4.37 -0.03
CA SER A 117 2.05 5.83 -0.13
C SER A 117 3.35 6.64 -0.13
N LYS A 118 4.35 6.24 0.64
CA LYS A 118 5.67 6.90 0.67
C LYS A 118 6.42 6.72 -0.65
N GLY A 119 6.48 5.49 -1.17
CA GLY A 119 7.15 5.19 -2.44
C GLY A 119 6.48 5.89 -3.63
N ARG A 120 5.13 5.86 -3.70
CA ARG A 120 4.40 6.59 -4.76
C ARG A 120 4.68 8.10 -4.73
N LYS A 121 4.81 8.71 -3.55
CA LYS A 121 5.16 10.13 -3.45
C LYS A 121 6.54 10.43 -4.05
N GLN A 122 7.51 9.54 -3.83
CA GLN A 122 8.87 9.69 -4.38
C GLN A 122 8.91 9.43 -5.89
N LEU A 123 8.14 8.46 -6.38
CA LEU A 123 8.09 8.10 -7.81
C LEU A 123 7.20 9.03 -8.64
N ARG A 124 6.28 9.77 -8.02
CA ARG A 124 5.32 10.63 -8.71
C ARG A 124 5.96 11.63 -9.67
N PRO A 125 6.95 12.46 -9.29
CA PRO A 125 7.55 13.40 -10.20
C PRO A 125 8.20 12.69 -11.40
N TRP A 126 8.86 11.57 -11.18
CA TRP A 126 9.47 10.77 -12.23
C TRP A 126 8.45 10.16 -13.19
N TYR A 127 7.32 9.71 -12.65
CA TYR A 127 6.21 9.23 -13.47
C TYR A 127 5.66 10.33 -14.39
N PHE A 128 5.35 11.52 -13.86
CA PHE A 128 4.82 12.61 -14.67
C PHE A 128 5.85 13.19 -15.64
N PHE A 129 7.12 13.21 -15.26
CA PHE A 129 8.20 13.57 -16.18
C PHE A 129 8.30 12.55 -17.31
N GLY A 130 8.30 11.25 -17.01
CA GLY A 130 8.32 10.18 -18.00
C GLY A 130 7.07 10.18 -18.90
N LEU A 131 5.89 10.43 -18.33
CA LEU A 131 4.65 10.61 -19.09
C LEU A 131 4.77 11.76 -20.10
N ALA A 132 5.19 12.94 -19.64
CA ALA A 132 5.37 14.11 -20.50
C ALA A 132 6.41 13.83 -21.59
N PHE A 133 7.55 13.25 -21.22
CA PHE A 133 8.59 12.88 -22.18
C PHE A 133 8.08 11.91 -23.23
N LEU A 134 7.42 10.82 -22.82
CA LEU A 134 6.93 9.77 -23.73
C LEU A 134 5.85 10.30 -24.68
N MET A 135 4.95 11.15 -24.16
CA MET A 135 3.86 11.70 -24.97
C MET A 135 4.30 12.82 -25.91
N TRP A 136 5.28 13.63 -25.54
CA TRP A 136 5.66 14.85 -26.28
C TRP A 136 7.00 14.74 -27.01
N ALA A 137 7.86 13.77 -26.71
CA ALA A 137 9.12 13.61 -27.42
C ALA A 137 8.92 13.22 -28.88
N PRO A 138 9.77 13.70 -29.81
CA PRO A 138 9.74 13.31 -31.23
C PRO A 138 10.31 11.89 -31.40
N LEU A 139 9.50 10.87 -31.16
CA LEU A 139 9.90 9.45 -31.24
C LEU A 139 9.99 8.90 -32.67
N ASN A 140 9.60 9.69 -33.68
CA ASN A 140 9.58 9.29 -35.09
C ASN A 140 10.95 8.89 -35.67
N GLY A 141 12.06 9.21 -34.97
CA GLY A 141 13.41 8.85 -35.38
C GLY A 141 14.04 7.67 -34.61
N VAL A 142 13.34 7.11 -33.62
CA VAL A 142 13.93 6.10 -32.71
C VAL A 142 13.72 4.66 -33.19
N GLY A 143 13.08 4.46 -34.37
CA GLY A 143 12.87 3.13 -34.95
C GLY A 143 11.87 2.26 -34.16
N ILE A 144 11.08 2.85 -33.25
CA ILE A 144 10.00 2.13 -32.55
C ILE A 144 8.82 2.01 -33.52
N PRO A 145 8.36 0.79 -33.87
CA PRO A 145 7.31 0.61 -34.84
C PRO A 145 5.92 0.87 -34.20
N LEU A 146 5.61 2.12 -33.89
CA LEU A 146 4.36 2.55 -33.24
C LEU A 146 3.13 2.30 -34.13
N ASP A 147 3.32 2.22 -35.46
CA ASP A 147 2.27 1.95 -36.44
C ASP A 147 1.92 0.46 -36.57
N ASN A 148 2.68 -0.42 -35.93
CA ASN A 148 2.39 -1.84 -35.96
C ASN A 148 1.12 -2.17 -35.16
N PHE A 149 0.41 -3.21 -35.65
CA PHE A 149 -0.78 -3.73 -34.97
C PHE A 149 -0.43 -4.94 -34.10
N VAL A 150 -0.91 -4.92 -32.84
CA VAL A 150 -0.87 -6.05 -31.92
C VAL A 150 -2.31 -6.34 -31.50
N LEU A 151 -2.78 -7.55 -31.72
CA LEU A 151 -4.17 -7.95 -31.45
C LEU A 151 -5.22 -7.04 -32.13
N GLY A 152 -4.91 -6.49 -33.29
CA GLY A 152 -5.82 -5.59 -34.00
C GLY A 152 -5.84 -4.14 -33.52
N LEU A 153 -5.01 -3.78 -32.53
CA LEU A 153 -4.86 -2.40 -32.02
C LEU A 153 -3.49 -1.87 -32.40
N ARG A 154 -3.38 -0.58 -32.72
CA ARG A 154 -2.10 0.09 -32.95
C ARG A 154 -1.30 0.10 -31.65
N MET A 155 0.01 -0.12 -31.75
CA MET A 155 0.94 -0.08 -30.61
C MET A 155 0.88 1.26 -29.87
N ASP A 156 0.65 2.35 -30.59
CA ASP A 156 0.52 3.69 -30.02
C ASP A 156 -0.66 3.77 -29.02
N HIS A 157 -1.84 3.31 -29.41
CA HIS A 157 -3.01 3.28 -28.53
C HIS A 157 -2.78 2.40 -27.29
N LEU A 158 -2.07 1.24 -27.46
CA LEU A 158 -1.71 0.39 -26.32
C LEU A 158 -0.74 1.08 -25.38
N LEU A 159 0.21 1.84 -25.90
CA LEU A 159 1.14 2.63 -25.13
C LEU A 159 0.40 3.70 -24.30
N HIS A 160 -0.47 4.48 -24.96
CA HIS A 160 -1.32 5.47 -24.30
C HIS A 160 -2.13 4.84 -23.16
N ALA A 161 -2.88 3.79 -23.43
CA ALA A 161 -3.67 3.11 -22.41
C ALA A 161 -2.81 2.59 -21.24
N SER A 162 -1.67 1.94 -21.53
CA SER A 162 -0.81 1.33 -20.52
C SER A 162 -0.20 2.34 -19.55
N VAL A 163 0.25 3.48 -20.08
CA VAL A 163 0.82 4.54 -19.26
C VAL A 163 -0.27 5.20 -18.41
N PHE A 164 -1.45 5.45 -18.96
CA PHE A 164 -2.55 6.07 -18.25
C PHE A 164 -3.23 5.16 -17.22
N ILE A 165 -3.08 3.83 -17.26
CA ILE A 165 -3.49 2.92 -16.17
C ILE A 165 -2.81 3.30 -14.84
N LEU A 166 -1.56 3.76 -14.89
CA LEU A 166 -0.79 4.12 -13.69
C LEU A 166 -1.17 5.49 -13.14
N CYS A 167 -1.72 6.39 -13.95
CA CYS A 167 -2.03 7.77 -13.59
C CYS A 167 -2.88 7.89 -12.30
N PRO A 168 -4.05 7.22 -12.16
CA PRO A 168 -4.84 7.29 -10.94
C PRO A 168 -4.09 6.75 -9.72
N ILE A 169 -3.18 5.78 -9.89
CA ILE A 169 -2.40 5.20 -8.80
C ILE A 169 -1.47 6.24 -8.18
N PHE A 170 -0.79 7.04 -9.01
CA PHE A 170 0.09 8.11 -8.55
C PHE A 170 -0.64 9.34 -8.01
N LEU A 171 -1.86 9.61 -8.50
CA LEU A 171 -2.70 10.70 -8.03
C LEU A 171 -3.47 10.36 -6.74
N TYR A 172 -3.65 9.07 -6.42
CA TYR A 172 -4.52 8.60 -5.35
C TYR A 172 -4.24 9.25 -3.98
N ASP A 173 -2.97 9.47 -3.65
CA ASP A 173 -2.57 10.03 -2.36
C ASP A 173 -2.75 11.55 -2.25
N LEU A 174 -3.04 12.24 -3.36
CA LEU A 174 -3.33 13.68 -3.34
C LEU A 174 -4.71 13.98 -2.73
N TYR A 175 -5.67 13.09 -2.94
CA TYR A 175 -7.06 13.25 -2.53
C TYR A 175 -7.42 12.41 -1.31
N ARG A 176 -6.76 12.63 -0.17
CA ARG A 176 -6.85 11.76 1.03
C ARG A 176 -8.19 11.82 1.78
N HIS A 177 -8.98 12.90 1.71
CA HIS A 177 -10.13 13.14 2.58
C HIS A 177 -11.46 13.12 1.81
N GLY A 178 -11.98 11.95 1.49
CA GLY A 178 -13.37 11.77 1.04
C GLY A 178 -13.66 12.03 -0.45
N ARG A 179 -12.86 12.84 -1.14
CA ARG A 179 -13.09 13.21 -2.57
C ARG A 179 -12.29 12.35 -3.55
N LYS A 180 -12.28 11.06 -3.36
CA LYS A 180 -11.47 10.12 -4.18
C LYS A 180 -11.92 10.06 -5.64
N TRP A 181 -13.14 10.39 -5.95
CA TRP A 181 -13.66 10.50 -7.31
C TRP A 181 -12.94 11.59 -8.14
N LEU A 182 -12.40 12.63 -7.48
CA LEU A 182 -11.58 13.66 -8.14
C LEU A 182 -10.29 13.08 -8.76
N VAL A 183 -9.78 11.96 -8.25
CA VAL A 183 -8.61 11.28 -8.83
C VAL A 183 -8.87 10.90 -10.29
N TRP A 184 -10.06 10.33 -10.57
CA TRP A 184 -10.45 9.95 -11.91
C TRP A 184 -10.59 11.16 -12.83
N PHE A 185 -11.29 12.21 -12.39
CA PHE A 185 -11.46 13.43 -13.17
C PHE A 185 -10.14 14.15 -13.45
N THR A 186 -9.24 14.21 -12.45
CA THR A 186 -7.90 14.80 -12.64
C THR A 186 -7.07 13.97 -13.62
N ALA A 187 -7.12 12.66 -13.54
CA ALA A 187 -6.39 11.79 -14.46
C ALA A 187 -6.91 11.90 -15.90
N VAL A 188 -8.25 11.98 -16.08
CA VAL A 188 -8.87 12.25 -17.40
C VAL A 188 -8.45 13.63 -17.92
N GLY A 189 -8.48 14.65 -17.06
CA GLY A 189 -8.03 16.00 -17.42
C GLY A 189 -6.57 16.04 -17.90
N ILE A 190 -5.68 15.25 -17.25
CA ILE A 190 -4.29 15.10 -17.70
C ILE A 190 -4.25 14.44 -19.10
N GLY A 191 -5.08 13.41 -19.35
CA GLY A 191 -5.19 12.77 -20.66
C GLY A 191 -5.62 13.74 -21.75
N VAL A 192 -6.65 14.57 -21.49
CA VAL A 192 -7.08 15.62 -22.42
C VAL A 192 -5.97 16.66 -22.65
N LEU A 193 -5.28 17.06 -21.58
CA LEU A 193 -4.17 18.03 -21.66
C LEU A 193 -3.03 17.50 -22.52
N THR A 194 -2.66 16.22 -22.37
CA THR A 194 -1.60 15.62 -23.17
C THR A 194 -1.93 15.64 -24.66
N GLU A 195 -3.15 15.28 -25.04
CA GLU A 195 -3.61 15.32 -26.45
C GLU A 195 -3.67 16.75 -26.98
N THR A 196 -4.13 17.71 -26.15
CA THR A 196 -4.15 19.12 -26.54
C THR A 196 -2.75 19.65 -26.82
N VAL A 197 -1.77 19.28 -26.00
CA VAL A 197 -0.36 19.67 -26.21
C VAL A 197 0.19 18.99 -27.48
N GLN A 198 -0.12 17.71 -27.73
CA GLN A 198 0.30 17.01 -28.93
C GLN A 198 -0.24 17.69 -30.21
N TRP A 199 -1.46 18.17 -30.18
CA TRP A 199 -2.04 18.92 -31.30
C TRP A 199 -1.27 20.23 -31.61
N LEU A 200 -0.64 20.85 -30.61
CA LEU A 200 0.18 22.06 -30.81
C LEU A 200 1.59 21.75 -31.34
N LEU A 201 2.02 20.50 -31.32
CA LEU A 201 3.35 20.09 -31.76
C LEU A 201 3.37 19.78 -33.26
N PRO A 202 4.28 20.36 -34.04
CA PRO A 202 4.29 20.24 -35.52
C PRO A 202 4.62 18.83 -36.02
N TYR A 203 5.17 17.97 -35.16
CA TYR A 203 5.58 16.59 -35.47
C TYR A 203 4.62 15.53 -34.89
N ARG A 204 3.55 15.93 -34.22
CA ARG A 204 2.49 15.04 -33.69
C ARG A 204 1.15 15.44 -34.30
N GLY A 205 0.30 14.47 -34.56
CA GLY A 205 -1.07 14.65 -34.98
C GLY A 205 -2.05 14.42 -33.83
N TYR A 206 -3.19 15.12 -33.85
CA TYR A 206 -4.31 14.79 -32.97
C TYR A 206 -4.96 13.49 -33.45
N ASP A 207 -5.06 12.51 -32.55
CA ASP A 207 -5.82 11.28 -32.81
C ASP A 207 -6.86 11.07 -31.70
N ILE A 208 -8.13 11.02 -32.09
CA ILE A 208 -9.24 10.77 -31.15
C ILE A 208 -9.13 9.40 -30.49
N ASN A 209 -8.49 8.43 -31.17
CA ASN A 209 -8.32 7.09 -30.61
C ASN A 209 -7.30 7.08 -29.46
N ASP A 210 -6.29 7.97 -29.46
CA ASP A 210 -5.36 8.16 -28.35
C ASP A 210 -6.06 8.73 -27.14
N LEU A 211 -6.98 9.69 -27.33
CA LEU A 211 -7.83 10.19 -26.25
C LEU A 211 -8.72 9.10 -25.66
N ILE A 212 -9.31 8.25 -26.51
CA ILE A 212 -10.11 7.10 -26.06
C ILE A 212 -9.22 6.11 -25.30
N ALA A 213 -8.01 5.84 -25.78
CA ALA A 213 -7.03 4.96 -25.12
C ALA A 213 -6.62 5.50 -23.74
N ASN A 214 -6.36 6.81 -23.63
CA ASN A 214 -6.07 7.48 -22.36
C ASN A 214 -7.25 7.33 -21.38
N PHE A 215 -8.48 7.57 -21.82
CA PHE A 215 -9.70 7.45 -21.01
C PHE A 215 -9.91 6.00 -20.51
N LEU A 216 -9.73 5.01 -21.39
CA LEU A 216 -9.82 3.60 -21.03
C LEU A 216 -8.74 3.21 -20.02
N GLY A 217 -7.50 3.64 -20.23
CA GLY A 217 -6.40 3.41 -19.29
C GLY A 217 -6.68 3.97 -17.91
N VAL A 218 -7.09 5.24 -17.81
CA VAL A 218 -7.50 5.88 -16.54
C VAL A 218 -8.62 5.10 -15.86
N SER A 219 -9.65 4.71 -16.61
CA SER A 219 -10.82 4.01 -16.06
C SER A 219 -10.46 2.64 -15.53
N LEU A 220 -9.63 1.87 -16.24
CA LEU A 220 -9.11 0.58 -15.79
C LEU A 220 -8.26 0.72 -14.52
N GLY A 221 -7.35 1.69 -14.48
CA GLY A 221 -6.53 1.97 -13.31
C GLY A 221 -7.37 2.37 -12.08
N TRP A 222 -8.39 3.18 -12.30
CA TRP A 222 -9.32 3.58 -11.25
C TRP A 222 -10.14 2.39 -10.73
N LEU A 223 -10.67 1.56 -11.63
CA LEU A 223 -11.41 0.36 -11.27
C LEU A 223 -10.55 -0.61 -10.46
N ALA A 224 -9.29 -0.80 -10.84
CA ALA A 224 -8.34 -1.62 -10.08
C ALA A 224 -8.16 -1.10 -8.64
N ILE A 225 -8.06 0.23 -8.45
CA ILE A 225 -8.00 0.84 -7.11
C ILE A 225 -9.26 0.53 -6.31
N LEU A 226 -10.45 0.66 -6.89
CA LEU A 226 -11.72 0.39 -6.22
C LEU A 226 -11.83 -1.10 -5.82
N CYS A 227 -11.47 -2.01 -6.71
CA CYS A 227 -11.45 -3.45 -6.43
C CYS A 227 -10.49 -3.79 -5.27
N LEU A 228 -9.28 -3.26 -5.30
CA LEU A 228 -8.30 -3.46 -4.22
C LEU A 228 -8.81 -2.93 -2.87
N GLN A 229 -9.50 -1.80 -2.86
CA GLN A 229 -10.12 -1.25 -1.65
C GLN A 229 -11.26 -2.13 -1.14
N ALA A 230 -12.12 -2.63 -2.02
CA ALA A 230 -13.21 -3.52 -1.66
C ALA A 230 -12.68 -4.81 -1.02
N VAL A 231 -11.64 -5.43 -1.61
CA VAL A 231 -10.98 -6.61 -1.04
C VAL A 231 -10.34 -6.30 0.33
N ARG A 232 -9.67 -5.15 0.47
CA ARG A 232 -9.08 -4.75 1.75
C ARG A 232 -10.14 -4.54 2.83
N ARG A 233 -11.26 -3.88 2.51
CA ARG A 233 -12.39 -3.69 3.45
C ARG A 233 -12.98 -5.01 3.91
N ARG A 234 -13.17 -5.98 3.02
CA ARG A 234 -13.68 -7.32 3.37
C ARG A 234 -12.73 -8.06 4.32
N ARG A 235 -11.42 -7.91 4.17
CA ARG A 235 -10.42 -8.53 5.04
C ARG A 235 -10.28 -7.86 6.41
N GLN A 236 -10.64 -6.59 6.53
CA GLN A 236 -10.55 -5.82 7.78
C GLN A 236 -11.81 -5.91 8.64
N CYS A 237 -12.91 -6.46 8.17
CA CYS A 237 -14.18 -6.61 8.88
C CYS A 237 -14.74 -8.05 8.83
N PRO A 238 -14.06 -9.07 9.35
CA PRO A 238 -14.67 -10.39 9.50
C PRO A 238 -15.79 -10.40 10.55
N ASP A 239 -15.80 -9.51 11.53
CA ASP A 239 -16.72 -9.55 12.69
C ASP A 239 -18.00 -8.71 12.55
N ARG A 240 -18.14 -7.85 11.52
CA ARG A 240 -19.36 -7.06 11.34
C ARG A 240 -20.53 -7.85 10.72
N VAL A 241 -20.25 -8.94 10.02
CA VAL A 241 -21.29 -9.76 9.38
C VAL A 241 -21.96 -10.72 10.37
N ARG A 242 -21.33 -11.05 11.52
CA ARG A 242 -21.92 -11.91 12.55
C ARG A 242 -22.77 -11.20 13.62
N ARG A 243 -22.80 -9.86 13.64
CA ARG A 243 -23.67 -9.07 14.55
C ARG A 243 -24.86 -8.39 13.87
N GLY A 244 -25.26 -8.87 12.72
CA GLY A 244 -26.50 -8.47 12.05
C GLY A 244 -27.70 -9.29 12.56
N GLY A 245 -27.94 -9.25 13.85
CA GLY A 245 -29.13 -9.78 14.45
C GLY A 245 -29.43 -9.02 15.73
N CYS A 246 -30.42 -8.16 15.65
CA CYS A 246 -31.23 -7.46 16.62
C CYS A 246 -31.17 -5.92 16.56
N ARG A 247 -32.24 -5.42 15.90
CA ARG A 247 -32.99 -4.16 16.06
C ARG A 247 -32.18 -2.89 16.21
#